data_91dce1246bdb3895b32b6da6228a5bf4
#
_entry.id   91dce1246bdb3895b32b6da6228a5bf4
#
_cell.length_a   1.000
_cell.length_b   1.000
_cell.length_c   1.000
_cell.angle_alpha   90.00
_cell.angle_beta   90.00
_cell.angle_gamma   90.00
#
_symmetry.space_group_name_H-M   'P 1'
#
loop_
_entity.id
_entity.type
_entity.pdbx_description
1 polymer ?
#
loop_
_entity_poly.entity_id
_entity_poly.type
_entity_poly.pdbx_seq_one_letter_code
_entity_poly.pdbx_strand_id
1 'polypeptide(L)'
;GELLLCHETIAALPYYIEETGINIYSMEELSYYISGNVYLLDHSFMCESLCTWVEKQMHRVELAQKLRENIRTEGKLSDFVFAILQDTAYCTMKEMQEIVFAVRQMEQKSDFERDKIRADQLMEKEKYLAAIYRYKHLLDEADMKETSEVLRGNLWHNLGTAYARLFLFEEAGRCFEKAYASVSYTHLTMPTNSRV
;
A
#
# COMPACT_ATOMS: atom_id res chain seq x y z
N GLY A 1 -17.74 6.35 -21.05
CA GLY A 1 -16.96 7.04 -20.02
C GLY A 1 -17.35 8.49 -20.05
N GLU A 2 -18.01 8.97 -18.99
CA GLU A 2 -18.23 10.40 -18.80
C GLU A 2 -16.88 11.07 -18.57
N LEU A 3 -16.64 12.15 -19.30
CA LEU A 3 -15.51 13.05 -19.08
C LEU A 3 -15.79 13.80 -17.79
N LEU A 4 -15.10 13.42 -16.70
CA LEU A 4 -15.08 14.20 -15.46
C LEU A 4 -14.30 15.50 -15.76
N LEU A 5 -15.04 16.55 -16.06
CA LEU A 5 -14.46 17.89 -16.10
C LEU A 5 -14.20 18.32 -14.66
N CYS A 6 -12.93 18.52 -14.30
CA CYS A 6 -12.57 19.16 -13.03
C CYS A 6 -13.23 20.54 -12.98
N HIS A 7 -14.25 20.69 -12.18
CA HIS A 7 -14.92 21.97 -11.92
C HIS A 7 -14.27 22.73 -10.75
N GLU A 8 -13.22 22.17 -10.15
CA GLU A 8 -12.62 22.66 -8.92
C GLU A 8 -11.19 23.19 -9.13
N THR A 9 -10.64 23.76 -8.06
CA THR A 9 -9.31 24.38 -8.02
C THR A 9 -8.22 23.40 -8.41
N ILE A 10 -7.39 23.77 -9.38
CA ILE A 10 -6.18 23.03 -9.74
C ILE A 10 -4.99 23.65 -9.00
N ALA A 11 -4.19 22.82 -8.32
CA ALA A 11 -3.02 23.26 -7.59
C ALA A 11 -1.95 23.84 -8.51
N ALA A 12 -1.36 24.97 -8.12
CA ALA A 12 -0.15 25.48 -8.75
C ALA A 12 1.07 24.58 -8.45
N LEU A 13 1.12 24.01 -7.24
CA LEU A 13 2.13 23.05 -6.82
C LEU A 13 1.44 21.72 -6.45
N PRO A 14 1.79 20.61 -7.12
CA PRO A 14 1.17 19.32 -6.84
C PRO A 14 1.58 18.76 -5.48
N TYR A 15 0.74 17.89 -4.93
CA TYR A 15 1.15 16.97 -3.88
C TYR A 15 1.78 15.74 -4.49
N TYR A 16 3.04 15.46 -4.14
CA TYR A 16 3.77 14.31 -4.67
C TYR A 16 3.67 13.12 -3.72
N ILE A 17 3.23 11.99 -4.25
CA ILE A 17 3.15 10.72 -3.52
C ILE A 17 4.36 9.86 -3.90
N GLU A 18 5.34 9.78 -3.00
CA GLU A 18 6.63 9.14 -3.25
C GLU A 18 6.49 7.66 -3.63
N GLU A 19 5.65 6.91 -2.94
CA GLU A 19 5.53 5.45 -3.12
C GLU A 19 5.11 5.05 -4.54
N THR A 20 4.25 5.82 -5.17
CA THR A 20 3.76 5.56 -6.53
C THR A 20 4.35 6.50 -7.58
N GLY A 21 5.04 7.57 -7.16
CA GLY A 21 5.63 8.57 -8.04
C GLY A 21 4.58 9.41 -8.77
N ILE A 22 3.43 9.66 -8.12
CA ILE A 22 2.29 10.38 -8.73
C ILE A 22 2.20 11.78 -8.15
N ASN A 23 2.00 12.76 -9.04
CA ASN A 23 1.65 14.14 -8.69
C ASN A 23 0.13 14.30 -8.70
N ILE A 24 -0.41 14.89 -7.64
CA ILE A 24 -1.83 15.17 -7.44
C ILE A 24 -2.05 16.69 -7.54
N TYR A 25 -2.94 17.12 -8.43
CA TYR A 25 -3.21 18.53 -8.70
C TYR A 25 -4.61 18.99 -8.25
N SER A 26 -5.50 18.08 -7.90
CA SER A 26 -6.85 18.43 -7.43
C SER A 26 -7.35 17.49 -6.33
N MET A 27 -8.42 17.89 -5.65
CA MET A 27 -9.04 17.04 -4.63
C MET A 27 -9.69 15.79 -5.25
N GLU A 28 -10.19 15.91 -6.48
CA GLU A 28 -10.74 14.78 -7.23
C GLU A 28 -9.66 13.76 -7.59
N GLU A 29 -8.48 14.23 -8.02
CA GLU A 29 -7.33 13.34 -8.26
C GLU A 29 -6.87 12.66 -6.97
N LEU A 30 -6.90 13.37 -5.83
CA LEU A 30 -6.60 12.77 -4.53
C LEU A 30 -7.60 11.67 -4.18
N SER A 31 -8.89 11.92 -4.40
CA SER A 31 -9.95 10.94 -4.13
C SER A 31 -9.86 9.75 -5.09
N TYR A 32 -9.54 10.00 -6.36
CA TYR A 32 -9.26 8.94 -7.34
C TYR A 32 -8.06 8.09 -6.92
N TYR A 33 -6.97 8.73 -6.50
CA TYR A 33 -5.78 8.03 -5.99
C TYR A 33 -6.14 7.13 -4.80
N ILE A 34 -6.86 7.66 -3.80
CA ILE A 34 -7.30 6.91 -2.62
C ILE A 34 -8.11 5.68 -3.05
N SER A 35 -9.10 5.85 -3.93
CA SER A 35 -9.98 4.76 -4.37
C SER A 35 -9.21 3.64 -5.10
N GLY A 36 -8.21 3.99 -5.91
CA GLY A 36 -7.40 3.04 -6.67
C GLY A 36 -6.21 2.45 -5.91
N ASN A 37 -5.89 2.94 -4.71
CA ASN A 37 -4.69 2.58 -3.96
C ASN A 37 -4.95 2.29 -2.47
N VAL A 38 -6.15 1.83 -2.12
CA VAL A 38 -6.56 1.59 -0.72
C VAL A 38 -5.54 0.77 0.07
N TYR A 39 -4.97 -0.26 -0.54
CA TYR A 39 -4.02 -1.15 0.11
C TYR A 39 -2.59 -0.59 0.22
N LEU A 40 -2.30 0.54 -0.44
CA LEU A 40 -1.03 1.26 -0.31
C LEU A 40 -1.08 2.36 0.76
N LEU A 41 -2.28 2.76 1.19
CA LEU A 41 -2.43 3.78 2.22
C LEU A 41 -1.96 3.27 3.59
N ASP A 42 -1.20 4.09 4.28
CA ASP A 42 -0.76 3.85 5.65
C ASP A 42 -0.74 5.12 6.50
N HIS A 43 -0.24 5.02 7.74
CA HIS A 43 -0.17 6.15 8.63
C HIS A 43 0.74 7.28 8.10
N SER A 44 1.68 7.01 7.20
CA SER A 44 2.51 8.06 6.59
C SER A 44 1.70 9.00 5.68
N PHE A 45 0.54 8.53 5.20
CA PHE A 45 -0.41 9.35 4.45
C PHE A 45 -1.06 10.44 5.33
N MET A 46 -1.18 10.19 6.64
CA MET A 46 -1.67 11.14 7.63
C MET A 46 -0.55 12.10 8.05
N CYS A 47 -0.20 13.05 7.20
CA CYS A 47 0.96 13.92 7.42
C CYS A 47 0.60 15.41 7.26
N GLU A 48 1.38 16.26 7.93
CA GLU A 48 1.21 17.71 7.89
C GLU A 48 1.42 18.29 6.48
N SER A 49 2.27 17.67 5.65
CA SER A 49 2.48 18.13 4.27
C SER A 49 1.22 18.03 3.42
N LEU A 50 0.44 16.94 3.58
CA LEU A 50 -0.85 16.78 2.90
C LEU A 50 -1.87 17.80 3.43
N CYS A 51 -1.95 18.01 4.75
CA CYS A 51 -2.84 19.00 5.33
C CYS A 51 -2.52 20.42 4.84
N THR A 52 -1.23 20.77 4.76
CA THR A 52 -0.77 22.05 4.24
C THR A 52 -1.11 22.23 2.76
N TRP A 53 -0.95 21.19 1.95
CA TRP A 53 -1.34 21.23 0.54
C TRP A 53 -2.85 21.42 0.37
N VAL A 54 -3.66 20.68 1.13
CA VAL A 54 -5.13 20.84 1.17
C VAL A 54 -5.54 22.27 1.55
N GLU A 55 -4.88 22.87 2.54
CA GLU A 55 -5.14 24.24 2.97
C GLU A 55 -4.69 25.28 1.95
N LYS A 56 -3.44 25.21 1.50
CA LYS A 56 -2.79 26.28 0.72
C LYS A 56 -3.04 26.19 -0.78
N GLN A 57 -3.08 24.99 -1.34
CA GLN A 57 -3.26 24.79 -2.77
C GLN A 57 -4.74 24.56 -3.13
N MET A 58 -5.48 23.85 -2.29
CA MET A 58 -6.88 23.53 -2.53
C MET A 58 -7.85 24.51 -1.86
N HIS A 59 -7.36 25.40 -0.99
CA HIS A 59 -8.16 26.37 -0.25
C HIS A 59 -9.26 25.73 0.62
N ARG A 60 -9.05 24.48 1.07
CA ARG A 60 -9.98 23.73 1.93
C ARG A 60 -9.55 23.83 3.40
N VAL A 61 -9.70 25.03 3.98
CA VAL A 61 -9.21 25.33 5.33
C VAL A 61 -9.88 24.47 6.40
N GLU A 62 -11.20 24.27 6.32
CA GLU A 62 -11.97 23.49 7.29
C GLU A 62 -11.59 22.02 7.23
N LEU A 63 -11.41 21.44 6.02
CA LEU A 63 -10.93 20.08 5.84
C LEU A 63 -9.53 19.94 6.43
N ALA A 64 -8.61 20.84 6.11
CA ALA A 64 -7.24 20.79 6.62
C ALA A 64 -7.18 20.80 8.15
N GLN A 65 -8.02 21.62 8.79
CA GLN A 65 -8.15 21.65 10.26
C GLN A 65 -8.66 20.31 10.81
N LYS A 66 -9.66 19.72 10.17
CA LYS A 66 -10.21 18.41 10.56
C LYS A 66 -9.17 17.29 10.42
N LEU A 67 -8.37 17.31 9.35
CA LEU A 67 -7.29 16.36 9.13
C LEU A 67 -6.18 16.51 10.17
N ARG A 68 -5.76 17.74 10.49
CA ARG A 68 -4.77 18.02 11.55
C ARG A 68 -5.26 17.57 12.92
N GLU A 69 -6.54 17.79 13.22
CA GLU A 69 -7.13 17.33 14.49
C GLU A 69 -7.11 15.81 14.58
N ASN A 70 -7.39 15.09 13.49
CA ASN A 70 -7.27 13.64 13.44
C ASN A 70 -5.83 13.20 13.74
N ILE A 71 -4.81 13.83 13.13
CA ILE A 71 -3.41 13.54 13.40
C ILE A 71 -3.06 13.83 14.86
N ARG A 72 -3.46 14.98 15.40
CA ARG A 72 -3.16 15.41 16.76
C ARG A 72 -3.75 14.47 17.83
N THR A 73 -4.91 13.89 17.55
CA THR A 73 -5.61 12.97 18.46
C THR A 73 -5.26 11.50 18.22
N GLU A 74 -4.23 11.22 17.42
CA GLU A 74 -3.85 9.85 17.03
C GLU A 74 -5.05 9.08 16.45
N GLY A 75 -5.83 9.77 15.61
CA GLY A 75 -7.02 9.21 14.97
C GLY A 75 -6.70 8.12 13.96
N LYS A 76 -7.75 7.50 13.46
CA LYS A 76 -7.63 6.39 12.50
C LYS A 76 -7.42 6.90 11.08
N LEU A 77 -6.65 6.15 10.29
CA LEU A 77 -6.48 6.39 8.85
C LEU A 77 -7.84 6.34 8.12
N SER A 78 -8.73 5.42 8.51
CA SER A 78 -10.08 5.31 7.95
C SER A 78 -10.91 6.59 8.13
N ASP A 79 -10.79 7.27 9.26
CA ASP A 79 -11.51 8.53 9.52
C ASP A 79 -10.89 9.70 8.74
N PHE A 80 -9.56 9.72 8.61
CA PHE A 80 -8.82 10.67 7.79
C PHE A 80 -9.21 10.57 6.30
N VAL A 81 -9.22 9.34 5.77
CA VAL A 81 -9.64 9.04 4.38
C VAL A 81 -11.11 9.41 4.17
N PHE A 82 -11.99 9.06 5.10
CA PHE A 82 -13.40 9.40 5.03
C PHE A 82 -13.63 10.92 4.92
N ALA A 83 -12.90 11.72 5.70
CA ALA A 83 -13.00 13.16 5.67
C ALA A 83 -12.64 13.75 4.30
N ILE A 84 -11.59 13.22 3.65
CA ILE A 84 -11.18 13.64 2.30
C ILE A 84 -12.25 13.27 1.27
N LEU A 85 -12.70 12.01 1.26
CA LEU A 85 -13.68 11.53 0.28
C LEU A 85 -15.04 12.25 0.41
N GLN A 86 -15.43 12.60 1.64
CA GLN A 86 -16.67 13.31 1.90
C GLN A 86 -16.64 14.76 1.37
N ASP A 87 -15.49 15.42 1.41
CA ASP A 87 -15.33 16.82 0.98
C ASP A 87 -15.45 16.98 -0.55
N THR A 88 -15.02 15.97 -1.31
CA THR A 88 -14.92 16.09 -2.78
C THR A 88 -16.18 15.71 -3.54
N ALA A 89 -17.14 15.06 -2.91
CA ALA A 89 -18.31 14.45 -3.59
C ALA A 89 -17.95 13.59 -4.82
N TYR A 90 -16.67 13.15 -4.94
CA TYR A 90 -16.16 12.34 -6.03
C TYR A 90 -16.76 10.92 -6.05
N CYS A 91 -16.96 10.35 -4.87
CA CYS A 91 -17.51 9.02 -4.69
C CYS A 91 -18.97 9.08 -4.25
N THR A 92 -19.76 8.11 -4.70
CA THR A 92 -21.06 7.85 -4.10
C THR A 92 -20.90 7.42 -2.64
N MET A 93 -21.93 7.55 -1.83
CA MET A 93 -21.92 7.11 -0.43
C MET A 93 -21.54 5.62 -0.30
N LYS A 94 -22.02 4.78 -1.23
CA LYS A 94 -21.71 3.36 -1.25
C LYS A 94 -20.23 3.11 -1.51
N GLU A 95 -19.65 3.73 -2.55
CA GLU A 95 -18.22 3.59 -2.86
C GLU A 95 -17.34 4.08 -1.70
N MET A 96 -17.70 5.20 -1.09
CA MET A 96 -17.00 5.73 0.08
C MET A 96 -17.02 4.73 1.24
N GLN A 97 -18.15 4.10 1.52
CA GLN A 97 -18.27 3.07 2.57
C GLN A 97 -17.41 1.85 2.26
N GLU A 98 -17.36 1.41 1.00
CA GLU A 98 -16.51 0.28 0.56
C GLU A 98 -15.01 0.60 0.74
N ILE A 99 -14.58 1.81 0.37
CA ILE A 99 -13.19 2.27 0.54
C ILE A 99 -12.83 2.33 2.02
N VAL A 100 -13.65 2.97 2.84
CA VAL A 100 -13.42 3.11 4.29
C VAL A 100 -13.41 1.75 4.98
N PHE A 101 -14.29 0.84 4.57
CA PHE A 101 -14.29 -0.52 5.08
C PHE A 101 -12.97 -1.25 4.76
N ALA A 102 -12.48 -1.16 3.52
CA ALA A 102 -11.20 -1.76 3.14
C ALA A 102 -10.02 -1.19 3.93
N VAL A 103 -9.97 0.14 4.16
CA VAL A 103 -8.96 0.78 5.01
C VAL A 103 -9.04 0.23 6.44
N ARG A 104 -10.23 0.11 7.02
CA ARG A 104 -10.42 -0.46 8.37
C ARG A 104 -9.97 -1.91 8.47
N GLN A 105 -10.20 -2.71 7.43
CA GLN A 105 -9.69 -4.09 7.40
C GLN A 105 -8.15 -4.13 7.42
N MET A 106 -7.51 -3.20 6.72
CA MET A 106 -6.05 -3.07 6.75
C MET A 106 -5.53 -2.62 8.13
N GLU A 107 -6.22 -1.72 8.81
CA GLU A 107 -5.84 -1.26 10.15
C GLU A 107 -5.85 -2.38 11.20
N GLN A 108 -6.64 -3.43 11.01
CA GLN A 108 -6.74 -4.59 11.92
C GLN A 108 -5.64 -5.62 11.72
N LYS A 109 -4.87 -5.54 10.65
CA LYS A 109 -3.79 -6.48 10.34
C LYS A 109 -2.50 -6.09 11.07
N SER A 110 -1.62 -7.08 11.28
CA SER A 110 -0.26 -6.83 11.78
C SER A 110 0.55 -6.00 10.77
N ASP A 111 1.61 -5.35 11.23
CA ASP A 111 2.51 -4.58 10.36
C ASP A 111 3.07 -5.44 9.24
N PHE A 112 3.50 -6.66 9.55
CA PHE A 112 4.01 -7.61 8.58
C PHE A 112 2.98 -7.98 7.51
N GLU A 113 1.73 -8.27 7.90
CA GLU A 113 0.65 -8.57 6.97
C GLU A 113 0.33 -7.38 6.07
N ARG A 114 0.29 -6.16 6.63
CA ARG A 114 0.09 -4.94 5.86
C ARG A 114 1.19 -4.72 4.84
N ASP A 115 2.45 -4.87 5.24
CA ASP A 115 3.60 -4.67 4.35
C ASP A 115 3.65 -5.71 3.23
N LYS A 116 3.25 -6.96 3.53
CA LYS A 116 3.12 -7.99 2.50
C LYS A 116 2.04 -7.64 1.47
N ILE A 117 0.86 -7.23 1.91
CA ILE A 117 -0.23 -6.81 1.01
C ILE A 117 0.22 -5.62 0.15
N ARG A 118 0.95 -4.64 0.72
CA ARG A 118 1.50 -3.50 -0.03
C ARG A 118 2.52 -3.92 -1.08
N ALA A 119 3.44 -4.82 -0.72
CA ALA A 119 4.42 -5.35 -1.66
C ALA A 119 3.73 -6.05 -2.85
N ASP A 120 2.72 -6.86 -2.57
CA ASP A 120 1.94 -7.57 -3.59
C ASP A 120 1.17 -6.56 -4.49
N GLN A 121 0.58 -5.50 -3.92
CA GLN A 121 -0.08 -4.44 -4.68
C GLN A 121 0.88 -3.64 -5.56
N LEU A 122 2.09 -3.36 -5.08
CA LEU A 122 3.14 -2.70 -5.88
C LEU A 122 3.55 -3.57 -7.07
N MET A 123 3.62 -4.90 -6.89
CA MET A 123 3.84 -5.84 -7.99
C MET A 123 2.72 -5.77 -9.05
N GLU A 124 1.45 -5.79 -8.63
CA GLU A 124 0.30 -5.68 -9.53
C GLU A 124 0.29 -4.36 -10.31
N LYS A 125 0.76 -3.28 -9.67
CA LYS A 125 0.88 -1.95 -10.29
C LYS A 125 2.19 -1.75 -11.06
N GLU A 126 2.97 -2.80 -11.26
CA GLU A 126 4.24 -2.77 -11.99
C GLU A 126 5.30 -1.83 -11.36
N LYS A 127 5.16 -1.50 -10.08
CA LYS A 127 6.11 -0.70 -9.31
C LYS A 127 7.22 -1.60 -8.72
N TYR A 128 7.96 -2.26 -9.61
CA TYR A 128 8.87 -3.35 -9.25
C TYR A 128 9.99 -2.93 -8.29
N LEU A 129 10.58 -1.74 -8.45
CA LEU A 129 11.62 -1.26 -7.54
C LEU A 129 11.11 -1.07 -6.11
N ALA A 130 9.93 -0.47 -5.96
CA ALA A 130 9.29 -0.30 -4.66
C ALA A 130 8.90 -1.65 -4.06
N ALA A 131 8.40 -2.59 -4.87
CA ALA A 131 8.08 -3.95 -4.45
C ALA A 131 9.34 -4.71 -3.96
N ILE A 132 10.46 -4.61 -4.69
CA ILE A 132 11.75 -5.21 -4.30
C ILE A 132 12.18 -4.71 -2.93
N TYR A 133 12.13 -3.40 -2.69
CA TYR A 133 12.49 -2.82 -1.41
C TYR A 133 11.66 -3.40 -0.26
N ARG A 134 10.33 -3.48 -0.44
CA ARG A 134 9.43 -4.01 0.58
C ARG A 134 9.61 -5.51 0.80
N TYR A 135 9.76 -6.33 -0.25
CA TYR A 135 10.02 -7.77 -0.09
C TYR A 135 11.34 -8.05 0.62
N LYS A 136 12.39 -7.25 0.35
CA LYS A 136 13.65 -7.38 1.08
C LYS A 136 13.47 -7.08 2.56
N HIS A 137 12.78 -6.00 2.91
CA HIS A 137 12.47 -5.66 4.29
C HIS A 137 11.65 -6.76 4.99
N LEU A 138 10.64 -7.31 4.32
CA LEU A 138 9.85 -8.43 4.84
C LEU A 138 10.68 -9.69 5.07
N LEU A 139 11.64 -9.99 4.21
CA LEU A 139 12.55 -11.13 4.37
C LEU A 139 13.49 -10.93 5.55
N ASP A 140 14.06 -9.73 5.72
CA ASP A 140 14.88 -9.39 6.89
C ASP A 140 14.07 -9.53 8.19
N GLU A 141 12.83 -9.07 8.21
CA GLU A 141 11.92 -9.21 9.35
C GLU A 141 11.52 -10.67 9.60
N ALA A 142 11.29 -11.46 8.54
CA ALA A 142 10.98 -12.88 8.63
C ALA A 142 12.15 -13.71 9.17
N ASP A 143 13.40 -13.31 8.90
CA ASP A 143 14.59 -13.96 9.45
C ASP A 143 14.75 -13.72 10.96
N MET A 144 14.24 -12.58 11.47
CA MET A 144 14.25 -12.25 12.91
C MET A 144 13.08 -12.87 13.68
N LYS A 145 12.03 -13.33 12.99
CA LYS A 145 10.83 -13.95 13.58
C LYS A 145 10.76 -15.42 13.16
N GLU A 146 10.13 -16.26 13.97
CA GLU A 146 9.81 -17.66 13.61
C GLU A 146 8.72 -17.70 12.53
N THR A 147 9.09 -17.29 11.32
CA THR A 147 8.17 -17.27 10.17
C THR A 147 8.19 -18.64 9.47
N SER A 148 7.01 -19.10 9.03
CA SER A 148 6.91 -20.39 8.32
C SER A 148 7.77 -20.41 7.05
N GLU A 149 8.40 -21.55 6.77
CA GLU A 149 9.22 -21.75 5.57
C GLU A 149 8.41 -21.52 4.28
N VAL A 150 7.12 -21.87 4.28
CA VAL A 150 6.22 -21.63 3.15
C VAL A 150 6.07 -20.15 2.86
N LEU A 151 5.84 -19.32 3.89
CA LEU A 151 5.72 -17.87 3.72
C LEU A 151 7.05 -17.25 3.27
N ARG A 152 8.16 -17.69 3.83
CA ARG A 152 9.50 -17.27 3.43
C ARG A 152 9.79 -17.63 1.96
N GLY A 153 9.45 -18.85 1.55
CA GLY A 153 9.55 -19.29 0.16
C GLY A 153 8.72 -18.42 -0.80
N ASN A 154 7.50 -18.07 -0.42
CA ASN A 154 6.65 -17.17 -1.20
C ASN A 154 7.24 -15.76 -1.34
N LEU A 155 7.83 -15.21 -0.28
CA LEU A 155 8.51 -13.90 -0.32
C LEU A 155 9.72 -13.93 -1.27
N TRP A 156 10.55 -14.97 -1.20
CA TRP A 156 11.67 -15.16 -2.13
C TRP A 156 11.21 -15.31 -3.58
N HIS A 157 10.13 -16.06 -3.82
CA HIS A 157 9.56 -16.21 -5.16
C HIS A 157 9.07 -14.87 -5.72
N ASN A 158 8.32 -14.09 -4.93
CA ASN A 158 7.80 -12.79 -5.36
C ASN A 158 8.94 -11.79 -5.61
N LEU A 159 9.96 -11.78 -4.75
CA LEU A 159 11.16 -10.95 -4.96
C LEU A 159 11.88 -11.34 -6.25
N GLY A 160 12.05 -12.63 -6.52
CA GLY A 160 12.64 -13.12 -7.77
C GLY A 160 11.83 -12.69 -8.99
N THR A 161 10.51 -12.77 -8.90
CA THR A 161 9.61 -12.29 -9.96
C THR A 161 9.78 -10.79 -10.22
N ALA A 162 9.89 -9.97 -9.17
CA ALA A 162 10.13 -8.53 -9.31
C ALA A 162 11.46 -8.23 -10.00
N TYR A 163 12.54 -8.93 -9.64
CA TYR A 163 13.82 -8.80 -10.33
C TYR A 163 13.76 -9.23 -11.80
N ALA A 164 13.08 -10.34 -12.09
CA ALA A 164 12.91 -10.82 -13.47
C ALA A 164 12.15 -9.81 -14.36
N ARG A 165 11.15 -9.11 -13.80
CA ARG A 165 10.41 -8.04 -14.49
C ARG A 165 11.30 -6.84 -14.84
N LEU A 166 12.39 -6.63 -14.12
CA LEU A 166 13.39 -5.61 -14.40
C LEU A 166 14.58 -6.15 -15.21
N PHE A 167 14.48 -7.36 -15.74
CA PHE A 167 15.55 -8.05 -16.49
C PHE A 167 16.82 -8.32 -15.67
N LEU A 168 16.74 -8.29 -14.34
CA LEU A 168 17.81 -8.61 -13.41
C LEU A 168 17.81 -10.13 -13.14
N PHE A 169 18.17 -10.91 -14.15
CA PHE A 169 17.99 -12.37 -14.15
C PHE A 169 18.91 -13.11 -13.18
N GLU A 170 20.09 -12.57 -12.89
CA GLU A 170 21.01 -13.19 -11.92
C GLU A 170 20.43 -13.10 -10.50
N GLU A 171 19.95 -11.93 -10.10
CA GLU A 171 19.28 -11.71 -8.82
C GLU A 171 17.99 -12.54 -8.71
N ALA A 172 17.21 -12.60 -9.79
CA ALA A 172 15.99 -13.41 -9.85
C ALA A 172 16.31 -14.90 -9.63
N GLY A 173 17.35 -15.42 -10.29
CA GLY A 173 17.80 -16.81 -10.15
C GLY A 173 18.16 -17.16 -8.71
N ARG A 174 18.95 -16.31 -8.04
CA ARG A 174 19.31 -16.48 -6.61
C ARG A 174 18.08 -16.52 -5.70
N CYS A 175 17.08 -15.69 -5.99
CA CYS A 175 15.83 -15.66 -5.22
C CYS A 175 15.01 -16.95 -5.42
N PHE A 176 14.90 -17.44 -6.66
CA PHE A 176 14.18 -18.69 -6.96
C PHE A 176 14.85 -19.91 -6.35
N GLU A 177 16.19 -19.96 -6.31
CA GLU A 177 16.93 -21.02 -5.61
C GLU A 177 16.60 -21.06 -4.12
N LYS A 178 16.54 -19.90 -3.45
CA LYS A 178 16.14 -19.77 -2.04
C LYS A 178 14.69 -20.17 -1.83
N ALA A 179 13.78 -19.76 -2.73
CA ALA A 179 12.38 -20.15 -2.67
C ALA A 179 12.22 -21.68 -2.77
N TYR A 180 12.93 -22.31 -3.68
CA TYR A 180 12.92 -23.76 -3.85
C TYR A 180 13.47 -24.50 -2.63
N ALA A 181 14.58 -24.03 -2.05
CA ALA A 181 15.17 -24.62 -0.85
C ALA A 181 14.19 -24.59 0.33
N SER A 182 13.43 -23.51 0.53
CA SER A 182 12.40 -23.39 1.58
C SER A 182 11.27 -24.42 1.42
N VAL A 183 10.82 -24.68 0.18
CA VAL A 183 9.77 -25.69 -0.10
C VAL A 183 10.29 -27.11 0.09
N SER A 184 11.51 -27.41 -0.36
CA SER A 184 12.11 -28.74 -0.23
C SER A 184 12.32 -29.15 1.22
N TYR A 185 12.67 -28.22 2.11
CA TYR A 185 12.81 -28.48 3.55
C TYR A 185 11.47 -28.86 4.19
N THR A 186 10.36 -28.23 3.77
CA THR A 186 9.01 -28.55 4.30
C THR A 186 8.57 -29.98 3.93
N HIS A 187 8.92 -30.49 2.77
CA HIS A 187 8.61 -31.87 2.34
C HIS A 187 9.40 -32.92 3.11
N LEU A 188 10.61 -32.61 3.58
CA LEU A 188 11.46 -33.54 4.35
C LEU A 188 11.06 -33.63 5.82
N THR A 189 10.35 -32.65 6.35
CA THR A 189 9.92 -32.60 7.77
C THR A 189 8.49 -33.09 8.02
N MET A 190 7.73 -33.46 6.98
CA MET A 190 6.43 -34.10 7.17
C MET A 190 6.63 -35.56 7.64
N PRO A 191 6.09 -35.95 8.81
CA PRO A 191 6.15 -37.34 9.24
C PRO A 191 5.36 -38.19 8.25
N THR A 192 6.03 -39.18 7.66
CA THR A 192 5.37 -40.27 6.95
C THR A 192 4.52 -41.02 7.94
N ASN A 193 3.21 -40.80 7.97
CA ASN A 193 2.27 -41.66 8.67
C ASN A 193 2.24 -43.01 7.97
N SER A 194 3.20 -43.86 8.29
CA SER A 194 3.10 -45.28 8.03
C SER A 194 2.05 -45.85 9.00
N ARG A 195 0.84 -45.99 8.54
CA ARG A 195 -0.10 -46.92 9.18
C ARG A 195 0.30 -48.34 8.81
N VAL A 196 0.75 -49.08 9.78
CA VAL A 196 0.67 -50.52 9.82
C VAL A 196 -0.67 -50.91 10.41
#